data_481f3fea0ea1dab37a33a75b13f0e65f
#
_entry.id   481f3fea0ea1dab37a33a75b13f0e65f
#
_cell.length_a   1.000
_cell.length_b   1.000
_cell.length_c   1.000
_cell.angle_alpha   90.00
_cell.angle_beta   90.00
_cell.angle_gamma   90.00
#
_symmetry.space_group_name_H-M   'P 1'
#
loop_
_entity.id
_entity.type
_entity.pdbx_description
1 polymer ?
#
loop_
_entity_poly.entity_id
_entity_poly.type
_entity_poly.pdbx_seq_one_letter_code
_entity_poly.pdbx_strand_id
1 'polypeptide(L)'
;VVIIGSGPAGWTAAIYAARANLHPLCIVGVPKQNPAPVLPGGQPTLTTEVENYPGFPDGVTGPEMMMMFQKQAERFGTRVKGADVERCDFGERPMALHLSNGETVRTRSVIIATGATANWIGLDNELRLATNGGGVSACAVCDGALPVFRDKPLAVVGGGDTAMEEAAYLTKFASTVHIIHRRDSLRASKTMQDR
;
A
#
# COMPACT_ATOMS: atom_id res chain seq x y z
N VAL A 1 21.13 9.33 -2.59
CA VAL A 1 19.93 8.56 -2.99
C VAL A 1 18.71 9.21 -2.36
N VAL A 2 17.62 9.35 -3.12
CA VAL A 2 16.32 9.75 -2.58
C VAL A 2 15.34 8.58 -2.74
N ILE A 3 14.56 8.33 -1.69
CA ILE A 3 13.52 7.30 -1.66
C ILE A 3 12.18 8.02 -1.53
N ILE A 4 11.24 7.75 -2.43
CA ILE A 4 9.91 8.33 -2.41
C ILE A 4 8.93 7.30 -1.86
N GLY A 5 8.39 7.56 -0.67
CA GLY A 5 7.45 6.70 0.02
C GLY A 5 8.05 6.03 1.25
N SER A 6 7.21 5.86 2.26
CA SER A 6 7.55 5.41 3.62
C SER A 6 6.82 4.14 4.07
N GLY A 7 6.27 3.39 3.12
CA GLY A 7 5.77 2.05 3.39
C GLY A 7 6.90 1.03 3.64
N PRO A 8 6.59 -0.26 3.86
CA PRO A 8 7.58 -1.30 4.09
C PRO A 8 8.70 -1.34 3.06
N ALA A 9 8.36 -1.15 1.77
CA ALA A 9 9.33 -1.12 0.68
C ALA A 9 10.30 0.07 0.80
N GLY A 10 9.77 1.27 1.12
CA GLY A 10 10.57 2.49 1.28
C GLY A 10 11.54 2.39 2.45
N TRP A 11 11.08 1.95 3.62
CA TRP A 11 11.93 1.78 4.79
C TRP A 11 12.99 0.68 4.59
N THR A 12 12.62 -0.43 3.95
CA THR A 12 13.59 -1.49 3.61
C THR A 12 14.68 -0.96 2.69
N ALA A 13 14.32 -0.23 1.64
CA ALA A 13 15.28 0.42 0.76
C ALA A 13 16.17 1.43 1.51
N ALA A 14 15.58 2.21 2.42
CA ALA A 14 16.30 3.19 3.23
C ALA A 14 17.35 2.55 4.14
N ILE A 15 16.98 1.46 4.82
CA ILE A 15 17.90 0.69 5.67
C ILE A 15 19.10 0.22 4.86
N TYR A 16 18.87 -0.41 3.71
CA TYR A 16 19.98 -0.96 2.91
C TYR A 16 20.81 0.13 2.23
N ALA A 17 20.21 1.22 1.75
CA ALA A 17 20.93 2.36 1.21
C ALA A 17 21.81 3.03 2.28
N ALA A 18 21.30 3.19 3.51
CA ALA A 18 22.07 3.73 4.63
C ALA A 18 23.23 2.82 5.02
N ARG A 19 23.00 1.51 5.13
CA ARG A 19 24.05 0.52 5.40
C ARG A 19 25.13 0.47 4.31
N ALA A 20 24.78 0.79 3.08
CA ALA A 20 25.72 0.94 1.97
C ALA A 20 26.42 2.32 1.95
N ASN A 21 26.26 3.14 2.99
CA ASN A 21 26.84 4.47 3.14
C ASN A 21 26.42 5.46 2.03
N LEU A 22 25.20 5.33 1.51
CA LEU A 22 24.68 6.18 0.44
C LEU A 22 23.94 7.43 0.95
N HIS A 23 23.88 7.63 2.26
CA HIS A 23 23.24 8.78 2.93
C HIS A 23 21.83 9.09 2.39
N PRO A 24 20.88 8.13 2.44
CA PRO A 24 19.58 8.29 1.82
C PRO A 24 18.74 9.39 2.48
N LEU A 25 17.90 10.03 1.66
CA LEU A 25 16.78 10.86 2.10
C LEU A 25 15.49 10.13 1.75
N CYS A 26 14.66 9.83 2.75
CA CYS A 26 13.32 9.28 2.56
C CYS A 26 12.30 10.42 2.61
N ILE A 27 11.53 10.60 1.52
CA ILE A 27 10.43 11.56 1.45
C ILE A 27 9.17 10.76 1.74
N VAL A 28 8.58 11.02 2.92
CA VAL A 28 7.56 10.14 3.51
C VAL A 28 6.13 10.50 3.14
N GLY A 29 5.92 11.62 2.45
CA GLY A 29 4.59 12.17 2.20
C GLY A 29 4.06 12.99 3.37
N VAL A 30 2.85 13.53 3.20
CA VAL A 30 2.08 14.20 4.25
C VAL A 30 0.71 13.54 4.40
N PRO A 31 0.10 13.58 5.59
CA PRO A 31 -1.27 13.09 5.78
C PRO A 31 -2.25 13.81 4.86
N LYS A 32 -3.11 13.06 4.16
CA LYS A 32 -4.14 13.61 3.28
C LYS A 32 -5.34 12.68 3.18
N GLN A 33 -6.45 13.20 2.64
CA GLN A 33 -7.66 12.45 2.34
C GLN A 33 -7.83 12.34 0.82
N ASN A 34 -7.98 11.08 0.28
CA ASN A 34 -8.14 10.90 -1.17
C ASN A 34 -8.62 9.48 -1.58
N PRO A 35 -9.88 9.20 -1.72
CA PRO A 35 -10.98 9.56 -0.83
C PRO A 35 -10.78 9.01 0.58
N ALA A 36 -10.06 7.89 0.73
CA ALA A 36 -9.66 7.33 2.01
C ALA A 36 -8.44 8.06 2.58
N PRO A 37 -8.19 7.96 3.90
CA PRO A 37 -6.97 8.49 4.50
C PRO A 37 -5.72 7.92 3.82
N VAL A 38 -4.74 8.79 3.57
CA VAL A 38 -3.39 8.41 3.11
C VAL A 38 -2.40 8.98 4.13
N LEU A 39 -1.69 8.09 4.80
CA LEU A 39 -0.75 8.45 5.87
C LEU A 39 0.69 8.05 5.50
N PRO A 40 1.70 8.76 5.99
CA PRO A 40 3.06 8.26 6.00
C PRO A 40 3.13 6.87 6.63
N GLY A 41 3.86 5.94 6.01
CA GLY A 41 3.84 4.51 6.35
C GLY A 41 2.97 3.67 5.43
N GLY A 42 2.08 4.29 4.66
CA GLY A 42 1.23 3.63 3.66
C GLY A 42 0.11 2.78 4.25
N GLN A 43 -0.36 1.79 3.52
CA GLN A 43 -1.50 0.95 3.91
C GLN A 43 -1.39 0.32 5.31
N PRO A 44 -0.22 -0.16 5.77
CA PRO A 44 -0.10 -0.70 7.13
C PRO A 44 -0.50 0.28 8.23
N THR A 45 -0.32 1.59 8.05
CA THR A 45 -0.75 2.57 9.07
C THR A 45 -2.26 2.72 9.22
N LEU A 46 -3.02 2.16 8.29
CA LEU A 46 -4.48 2.17 8.29
C LEU A 46 -5.10 0.86 8.81
N THR A 47 -4.27 -0.19 9.00
CA THR A 47 -4.73 -1.48 9.51
C THR A 47 -4.50 -1.60 11.01
N THR A 48 -5.30 -2.43 11.67
CA THR A 48 -5.17 -2.68 13.10
C THR A 48 -4.04 -3.66 13.39
N GLU A 49 -4.07 -4.83 12.82
CA GLU A 49 -3.15 -5.93 13.11
C GLU A 49 -2.50 -6.45 11.82
N VAL A 50 -1.22 -6.75 11.90
CA VAL A 50 -0.42 -7.34 10.81
C VAL A 50 0.17 -8.64 11.33
N GLU A 51 -0.34 -9.76 10.84
CA GLU A 51 0.08 -11.11 11.22
C GLU A 51 1.01 -11.77 10.17
N ASN A 52 1.05 -11.22 8.97
CA ASN A 52 1.70 -11.79 7.80
C ASN A 52 3.04 -11.16 7.43
N TYR A 53 3.61 -10.32 8.30
CA TYR A 53 4.95 -9.76 8.09
C TYR A 53 5.99 -10.54 8.92
N PRO A 54 6.98 -11.19 8.29
CA PRO A 54 7.97 -11.98 9.01
C PRO A 54 8.76 -11.16 10.05
N GLY A 55 8.98 -11.74 11.23
CA GLY A 55 9.70 -11.11 12.33
C GLY A 55 8.81 -10.72 13.52
N PHE A 56 7.49 -10.87 13.37
CA PHE A 56 6.50 -10.60 14.43
C PHE A 56 5.63 -11.84 14.67
N PRO A 57 6.12 -12.84 15.43
CA PRO A 57 5.44 -14.13 15.60
C PRO A 57 4.08 -14.03 16.28
N ASP A 58 3.89 -13.00 17.11
CA ASP A 58 2.63 -12.75 17.84
C ASP A 58 1.77 -11.65 17.17
N GLY A 59 2.12 -11.25 15.93
CA GLY A 59 1.51 -10.10 15.26
C GLY A 59 2.06 -8.76 15.76
N VAL A 60 1.66 -7.69 15.12
CA VAL A 60 2.02 -6.32 15.47
C VAL A 60 0.98 -5.36 14.90
N THR A 61 0.70 -4.24 15.57
CA THR A 61 -0.16 -3.23 14.94
C THR A 61 0.55 -2.56 13.76
N GLY A 62 -0.19 -2.27 12.70
CA GLY A 62 0.40 -1.65 11.50
C GLY A 62 1.12 -0.32 11.79
N PRO A 63 0.54 0.61 12.55
CA PRO A 63 1.22 1.85 12.95
C PRO A 63 2.53 1.59 13.73
N GLU A 64 2.52 0.65 14.66
CA GLU A 64 3.70 0.30 15.48
C GLU A 64 4.80 -0.30 14.61
N MET A 65 4.47 -1.21 13.70
CA MET A 65 5.40 -1.78 12.74
C MET A 65 6.06 -0.69 11.89
N MET A 66 5.30 0.28 11.38
CA MET A 66 5.86 1.37 10.58
C MET A 66 6.76 2.29 11.40
N MET A 67 6.43 2.55 12.66
CA MET A 67 7.33 3.29 13.57
C MET A 67 8.65 2.55 13.82
N MET A 68 8.59 1.22 13.99
CA MET A 68 9.80 0.41 14.16
C MET A 68 10.70 0.45 12.93
N PHE A 69 10.11 0.36 11.72
CA PHE A 69 10.87 0.42 10.47
C PHE A 69 11.53 1.78 10.27
N GLN A 70 10.81 2.86 10.56
CA GLN A 70 11.38 4.21 10.52
C GLN A 70 12.56 4.34 11.48
N LYS A 71 12.38 3.97 12.76
CA LYS A 71 13.44 4.01 13.77
C LYS A 71 14.67 3.20 13.34
N GLN A 72 14.46 2.04 12.72
CA GLN A 72 15.54 1.22 12.21
C GLN A 72 16.29 1.92 11.08
N ALA A 73 15.59 2.54 10.13
CA ALA A 73 16.21 3.28 9.03
C ALA A 73 17.00 4.50 9.54
N GLU A 74 16.42 5.28 10.46
CA GLU A 74 17.07 6.45 11.08
C GLU A 74 18.32 6.06 11.89
N ARG A 75 18.29 4.92 12.59
CA ARG A 75 19.45 4.39 13.31
C ARG A 75 20.67 4.18 12.41
N PHE A 76 20.44 3.86 11.13
CA PHE A 76 21.52 3.73 10.14
C PHE A 76 21.85 5.03 9.40
N GLY A 77 21.22 6.15 9.77
CA GLY A 77 21.51 7.47 9.21
C GLY A 77 20.62 7.89 8.03
N THR A 78 19.46 7.23 7.84
CA THR A 78 18.46 7.74 6.90
C THR A 78 17.91 9.07 7.38
N ARG A 79 17.91 10.08 6.52
CA ARG A 79 17.23 11.35 6.76
C ARG A 79 15.77 11.24 6.30
N VAL A 80 14.87 11.88 7.04
CA VAL A 80 13.42 11.84 6.77
C VAL A 80 12.92 13.24 6.45
N LYS A 81 12.07 13.37 5.43
CA LYS A 81 11.44 14.62 5.05
C LYS A 81 9.93 14.43 4.83
N GLY A 82 9.12 15.16 5.60
CA GLY A 82 7.66 15.22 5.44
C GLY A 82 7.29 16.19 4.33
N ALA A 83 7.06 15.66 3.13
CA ALA A 83 6.56 16.39 1.97
C ALA A 83 6.05 15.38 0.94
N ASP A 84 5.16 15.80 0.02
CA ASP A 84 4.86 15.03 -1.19
C ASP A 84 5.86 15.40 -2.30
N VAL A 85 6.14 14.45 -3.18
CA VAL A 85 6.83 14.72 -4.44
C VAL A 85 5.76 14.94 -5.51
N GLU A 86 5.67 16.16 -6.03
CA GLU A 86 4.66 16.54 -7.02
C GLU A 86 5.12 16.29 -8.45
N ARG A 87 6.42 16.46 -8.70
CA ARG A 87 7.01 16.28 -10.00
C ARG A 87 8.43 15.79 -9.91
N CYS A 88 8.80 14.89 -10.83
CA CYS A 88 10.17 14.41 -11.02
C CYS A 88 10.68 14.83 -12.39
N ASP A 89 11.90 15.34 -12.44
CA ASP A 89 12.62 15.60 -13.68
C ASP A 89 13.83 14.64 -13.76
N PHE A 90 13.75 13.69 -14.67
CA PHE A 90 14.75 12.64 -14.87
C PHE A 90 15.62 12.88 -16.12
N GLY A 91 15.35 13.96 -16.88
CA GLY A 91 16.03 14.28 -18.13
C GLY A 91 17.50 14.68 -17.93
N GLU A 92 17.83 15.25 -16.77
CA GLU A 92 19.17 15.72 -16.44
C GLU A 92 19.77 15.00 -15.22
N ARG A 93 21.07 15.14 -15.05
CA ARG A 93 21.82 14.64 -13.91
C ARG A 93 22.55 15.78 -13.20
N PRO A 94 22.37 15.98 -11.89
CA PRO A 94 21.49 15.24 -10.97
C PRO A 94 20.01 15.50 -11.26
N MET A 95 19.18 14.44 -11.11
CA MET A 95 17.72 14.52 -11.25
C MET A 95 17.11 15.48 -10.23
N ALA A 96 16.01 16.15 -10.59
CA ALA A 96 15.30 17.06 -9.71
C ALA A 96 13.95 16.51 -9.27
N LEU A 97 13.64 16.61 -7.97
CA LEU A 97 12.38 16.25 -7.36
C LEU A 97 11.77 17.51 -6.75
N HIS A 98 10.60 17.90 -7.23
CA HIS A 98 9.88 19.09 -6.76
C HIS A 98 8.89 18.69 -5.71
N LEU A 99 9.00 19.31 -4.53
CA LEU A 99 8.20 18.96 -3.37
C LEU A 99 7.03 19.91 -3.16
N SER A 100 5.98 19.42 -2.49
CA SER A 100 4.77 20.19 -2.16
C SER A 100 4.99 21.43 -1.31
N ASN A 101 6.14 21.54 -0.65
CA ASN A 101 6.53 22.70 0.14
C ASN A 101 7.36 23.74 -0.66
N GLY A 102 7.45 23.57 -1.99
CA GLY A 102 8.22 24.44 -2.90
C GLY A 102 9.72 24.16 -2.99
N GLU A 103 10.24 23.24 -2.19
CA GLU A 103 11.65 22.86 -2.28
C GLU A 103 11.93 21.98 -3.50
N THR A 104 13.17 22.04 -4.00
CA THR A 104 13.68 21.12 -5.02
C THR A 104 14.85 20.32 -4.46
N VAL A 105 14.71 19.02 -4.45
CA VAL A 105 15.75 18.08 -4.03
C VAL A 105 16.46 17.53 -5.27
N ARG A 106 17.78 17.65 -5.32
CA ARG A 106 18.60 17.09 -6.40
C ARG A 106 19.28 15.80 -5.97
N THR A 107 19.25 14.78 -6.83
CA THR A 107 19.82 13.47 -6.52
C THR A 107 20.34 12.75 -7.77
N ARG A 108 21.30 11.84 -7.55
CA ARG A 108 21.83 10.96 -8.63
C ARG A 108 21.01 9.70 -8.83
N SER A 109 20.25 9.28 -7.81
CA SER A 109 19.44 8.05 -7.86
C SER A 109 18.15 8.24 -7.10
N VAL A 110 17.04 7.71 -7.65
CA VAL A 110 15.71 7.73 -7.06
C VAL A 110 15.20 6.29 -6.94
N ILE A 111 14.65 5.97 -5.77
CA ILE A 111 13.90 4.74 -5.55
C ILE A 111 12.44 5.15 -5.38
N ILE A 112 11.56 4.64 -6.25
CA ILE A 112 10.13 4.89 -6.20
C ILE A 112 9.47 3.75 -5.43
N ALA A 113 8.95 4.07 -4.24
CA ALA A 113 8.31 3.13 -3.31
C ALA A 113 6.95 3.69 -2.83
N THR A 114 6.20 4.27 -3.75
CA THR A 114 4.98 5.04 -3.47
C THR A 114 3.77 4.17 -3.10
N GLY A 115 3.88 2.86 -3.24
CA GLY A 115 2.79 1.93 -2.91
C GLY A 115 1.61 2.03 -3.87
N ALA A 116 0.46 1.61 -3.36
CA ALA A 116 -0.82 1.68 -4.07
C ALA A 116 -1.94 2.03 -3.09
N THR A 117 -3.04 2.54 -3.62
CA THR A 117 -4.29 2.76 -2.90
C THR A 117 -5.40 1.95 -3.55
N ALA A 118 -6.43 1.60 -2.77
CA ALA A 118 -7.60 0.92 -3.29
C ALA A 118 -8.37 1.81 -4.27
N ASN A 119 -8.91 1.20 -5.31
CA ASN A 119 -9.85 1.84 -6.22
C ASN A 119 -11.27 1.67 -5.66
N TRP A 120 -11.68 2.61 -4.83
CA TRP A 120 -13.01 2.60 -4.23
C TRP A 120 -14.12 2.80 -5.28
N ILE A 121 -15.29 2.18 -5.04
CA ILE A 121 -16.44 2.28 -5.94
C ILE A 121 -17.10 3.67 -5.82
N GLY A 122 -16.99 4.27 -4.62
CA GLY A 122 -17.56 5.59 -4.30
C GLY A 122 -18.97 5.52 -3.74
N LEU A 123 -19.35 4.42 -3.09
CA LEU A 123 -20.64 4.30 -2.41
C LEU A 123 -20.58 4.99 -1.03
N ASP A 124 -21.68 5.62 -0.62
CA ASP A 124 -21.76 6.43 0.62
C ASP A 124 -21.29 5.70 1.89
N ASN A 125 -21.54 4.40 1.98
CA ASN A 125 -21.19 3.60 3.15
C ASN A 125 -19.88 2.81 3.02
N GLU A 126 -19.26 2.81 1.85
CA GLU A 126 -18.13 1.93 1.52
C GLU A 126 -16.95 2.12 2.48
N LEU A 127 -16.46 3.36 2.61
CA LEU A 127 -15.33 3.66 3.49
C LEU A 127 -15.65 3.41 4.96
N ARG A 128 -16.88 3.76 5.40
CA ARG A 128 -17.32 3.51 6.77
C ARG A 128 -17.33 2.02 7.11
N LEU A 129 -17.79 1.19 6.20
CA LEU A 129 -17.81 -0.26 6.38
C LEU A 129 -16.41 -0.85 6.31
N ALA A 130 -15.55 -0.33 5.46
CA ALA A 130 -14.17 -0.78 5.35
C ALA A 130 -13.33 -0.48 6.62
N THR A 131 -13.52 0.71 7.20
CA THR A 131 -12.74 1.14 8.37
C THR A 131 -13.23 0.56 9.69
N ASN A 132 -14.51 0.17 9.77
CA ASN A 132 -15.13 -0.31 11.02
C ASN A 132 -15.36 -1.83 11.05
N GLY A 133 -14.69 -2.61 10.20
CA GLY A 133 -14.87 -4.06 10.14
C GLY A 133 -16.28 -4.48 9.68
N GLY A 134 -16.95 -3.63 8.89
CA GLY A 134 -18.32 -3.81 8.43
C GLY A 134 -18.48 -4.74 7.22
N GLY A 135 -17.46 -5.56 6.90
CA GLY A 135 -17.54 -6.53 5.82
C GLY A 135 -17.20 -5.98 4.42
N VAL A 136 -16.54 -4.84 4.34
CA VAL A 136 -15.95 -4.30 3.10
C VAL A 136 -14.43 -4.30 3.24
N SER A 137 -13.74 -4.84 2.24
CA SER A 137 -12.28 -4.86 2.17
C SER A 137 -11.82 -4.58 0.73
N ALA A 138 -10.64 -4.02 0.60
CA ALA A 138 -9.94 -3.85 -0.67
C ALA A 138 -8.72 -4.78 -0.80
N CYS A 139 -8.59 -5.77 0.08
CA CYS A 139 -7.47 -6.72 0.09
C CYS A 139 -7.94 -8.10 0.56
N ALA A 140 -8.24 -8.98 -0.39
CA ALA A 140 -8.69 -10.34 -0.06
C ALA A 140 -7.62 -11.14 0.69
N VAL A 141 -6.35 -10.98 0.34
CA VAL A 141 -5.24 -11.70 0.99
C VAL A 141 -5.03 -11.23 2.44
N CYS A 142 -5.31 -9.96 2.73
CA CYS A 142 -5.19 -9.42 4.09
C CYS A 142 -6.34 -9.91 4.98
N ASP A 143 -7.57 -9.84 4.47
CA ASP A 143 -8.78 -9.89 5.30
C ASP A 143 -9.65 -11.14 5.05
N GLY A 144 -9.44 -11.85 3.93
CA GLY A 144 -10.32 -12.95 3.51
C GLY A 144 -10.44 -14.10 4.52
N ALA A 145 -9.43 -14.29 5.36
CA ALA A 145 -9.44 -15.29 6.42
C ALA A 145 -10.18 -14.85 7.70
N LEU A 146 -10.54 -13.55 7.83
CA LEU A 146 -11.19 -13.02 9.03
C LEU A 146 -12.58 -13.65 9.25
N PRO A 147 -13.01 -13.83 10.52
CA PRO A 147 -14.30 -14.44 10.84
C PRO A 147 -15.51 -13.76 10.21
N VAL A 148 -15.43 -12.46 9.93
CA VAL A 148 -16.50 -11.68 9.29
C VAL A 148 -16.78 -12.15 7.85
N PHE A 149 -15.80 -12.76 7.16
CA PHE A 149 -15.90 -13.23 5.79
C PHE A 149 -16.04 -14.75 5.65
N ARG A 150 -15.65 -15.54 6.69
CA ARG A 150 -15.68 -17.01 6.64
C ARG A 150 -17.07 -17.57 6.50
N ASP A 151 -17.18 -18.60 5.66
CA ASP A 151 -18.39 -19.41 5.43
C ASP A 151 -19.62 -18.57 5.02
N LYS A 152 -19.39 -17.38 4.48
CA LYS A 152 -20.43 -16.46 4.00
C LYS A 152 -20.35 -16.27 2.49
N PRO A 153 -21.48 -15.90 1.85
CA PRO A 153 -21.42 -15.44 0.47
C PRO A 153 -20.68 -14.10 0.40
N LEU A 154 -19.69 -14.02 -0.47
CA LEU A 154 -18.88 -12.82 -0.70
C LEU A 154 -19.08 -12.29 -2.10
N ALA A 155 -18.97 -10.98 -2.27
CA ALA A 155 -19.02 -10.31 -3.56
C ALA A 155 -17.67 -9.63 -3.86
N VAL A 156 -17.12 -9.91 -5.04
CA VAL A 156 -15.93 -9.22 -5.57
C VAL A 156 -16.38 -8.30 -6.69
N VAL A 157 -16.14 -7.00 -6.52
CA VAL A 157 -16.53 -6.00 -7.50
C VAL A 157 -15.33 -5.64 -8.38
N GLY A 158 -15.39 -6.05 -9.64
CA GLY A 158 -14.33 -5.81 -10.61
C GLY A 158 -14.35 -6.79 -11.76
N GLY A 159 -13.44 -6.62 -12.71
CA GLY A 159 -13.36 -7.49 -13.90
C GLY A 159 -11.97 -7.50 -14.53
N GLY A 160 -10.94 -7.04 -13.81
CA GLY A 160 -9.53 -7.15 -14.17
C GLY A 160 -8.85 -8.34 -13.49
N ASP A 161 -7.56 -8.54 -13.76
CA ASP A 161 -6.78 -9.66 -13.20
C ASP A 161 -6.84 -9.70 -11.67
N THR A 162 -6.69 -8.58 -10.99
CA THR A 162 -6.78 -8.50 -9.52
C THR A 162 -8.12 -9.03 -9.00
N ALA A 163 -9.24 -8.64 -9.62
CA ALA A 163 -10.55 -9.11 -9.18
C ALA A 163 -10.71 -10.62 -9.36
N MET A 164 -10.18 -11.19 -10.44
CA MET A 164 -10.21 -12.65 -10.67
C MET A 164 -9.31 -13.39 -9.68
N GLU A 165 -8.11 -12.87 -9.44
CA GLU A 165 -7.17 -13.44 -8.47
C GLU A 165 -7.76 -13.42 -7.06
N GLU A 166 -8.32 -12.30 -6.61
CA GLU A 166 -8.96 -12.18 -5.30
C GLU A 166 -10.21 -13.05 -5.19
N ALA A 167 -11.04 -13.13 -6.25
CA ALA A 167 -12.19 -14.01 -6.25
C ALA A 167 -11.77 -15.49 -6.10
N ALA A 168 -10.77 -15.93 -6.85
CA ALA A 168 -10.23 -17.28 -6.74
C ALA A 168 -9.61 -17.53 -5.34
N TYR A 169 -8.94 -16.55 -4.76
CA TYR A 169 -8.39 -16.68 -3.41
C TYR A 169 -9.49 -16.84 -2.35
N LEU A 170 -10.56 -16.04 -2.44
CA LEU A 170 -11.68 -16.04 -1.49
C LEU A 170 -12.48 -17.33 -1.49
N THR A 171 -12.44 -18.14 -2.55
CA THR A 171 -13.09 -19.47 -2.58
C THR A 171 -12.59 -20.41 -1.46
N LYS A 172 -11.41 -20.12 -0.90
CA LYS A 172 -10.86 -20.88 0.23
C LYS A 172 -11.59 -20.63 1.56
N PHE A 173 -12.34 -19.56 1.66
CA PHE A 173 -12.95 -19.09 2.91
C PHE A 173 -14.44 -18.89 2.79
N ALA A 174 -14.94 -18.47 1.64
CA ALA A 174 -16.34 -18.14 1.39
C ALA A 174 -17.18 -19.38 1.09
N SER A 175 -18.45 -19.35 1.43
CA SER A 175 -19.41 -20.36 0.97
C SER A 175 -19.73 -20.21 -0.52
N THR A 176 -19.70 -19.01 -1.05
CA THR A 176 -19.89 -18.66 -2.46
C THR A 176 -19.20 -17.33 -2.74
N VAL A 177 -18.58 -17.20 -3.91
CA VAL A 177 -18.01 -15.93 -4.37
C VAL A 177 -18.77 -15.46 -5.61
N HIS A 178 -19.35 -14.27 -5.51
CA HIS A 178 -20.04 -13.60 -6.60
C HIS A 178 -19.13 -12.55 -7.23
N ILE A 179 -18.90 -12.63 -8.54
CA ILE A 179 -18.17 -11.59 -9.28
C ILE A 179 -19.20 -10.61 -9.84
N ILE A 180 -19.09 -9.34 -9.45
CA ILE A 180 -19.96 -8.27 -9.92
C ILE A 180 -19.18 -7.40 -10.88
N HIS A 181 -19.59 -7.38 -12.14
CA HIS A 181 -18.93 -6.59 -13.18
C HIS A 181 -19.96 -5.80 -14.00
N ARG A 182 -19.58 -4.56 -14.37
CA ARG A 182 -20.49 -3.64 -15.08
C ARG A 182 -20.58 -3.84 -16.59
N ARG A 183 -19.82 -4.77 -17.16
CA ARG A 183 -19.76 -5.06 -18.60
C ARG A 183 -20.04 -6.53 -18.87
N ASP A 184 -20.39 -6.86 -20.09
CA ASP A 184 -20.65 -8.24 -20.52
C ASP A 184 -19.37 -9.08 -20.71
N SER A 185 -18.21 -8.44 -20.71
CA SER A 185 -16.90 -9.10 -20.85
C SER A 185 -15.93 -8.61 -19.82
N LEU A 186 -15.15 -9.53 -19.24
CA LEU A 186 -14.08 -9.24 -18.31
C LEU A 186 -12.88 -8.64 -19.04
N ARG A 187 -12.12 -7.77 -18.35
CA ARG A 187 -10.85 -7.21 -18.83
C ARG A 187 -9.64 -8.01 -18.39
N ALA A 188 -9.86 -9.00 -17.56
CA ALA A 188 -8.81 -9.89 -17.08
C ALA A 188 -8.14 -10.63 -18.25
N SER A 189 -6.89 -11.00 -18.09
CA SER A 189 -6.17 -11.84 -19.05
C SER A 189 -6.89 -13.18 -19.25
N LYS A 190 -6.73 -13.79 -20.41
CA LYS A 190 -7.35 -15.08 -20.71
C LYS A 190 -6.98 -16.14 -19.66
N THR A 191 -5.74 -16.15 -19.24
CA THR A 191 -5.24 -17.05 -18.17
C THR A 191 -6.01 -16.89 -16.86
N MET A 192 -6.38 -15.66 -16.49
CA MET A 192 -7.12 -15.39 -15.25
C MET A 192 -8.61 -15.69 -15.39
N GLN A 193 -9.15 -15.62 -16.59
CA GLN A 193 -10.55 -16.00 -16.86
C GLN A 193 -10.75 -17.51 -16.88
N ASP A 194 -9.72 -18.28 -17.23
CA ASP A 194 -9.76 -19.75 -17.35
C ASP A 194 -9.48 -20.46 -16.00
N ARG A 195 -9.17 -19.74 -14.95
CA ARG A 195 -9.00 -20.23 -13.56
C ARG A 195 -10.31 -20.29 -12.80
#